data_726a324b41aa786570412a27feb614b2
#
_entry.id   726a324b41aa786570412a27feb614b2
#
_cell.length_a   1.000
_cell.length_b   1.000
_cell.length_c   1.000
_cell.angle_alpha   90.00
_cell.angle_beta   90.00
_cell.angle_gamma   90.00
#
_symmetry.space_group_name_H-M   'P 1'
#
loop_
_entity.id
_entity.type
_entity.pdbx_description
1 polymer ?
#
loop_
_entity_poly.entity_id
_entity_poly.type
_entity_poly.pdbx_seq_one_letter_code
_entity_poly.pdbx_strand_id
1 'polypeptide(L)'
;MRFNLAKQFLTQLMKWDDIEATEHLKEIDLMSDIKYDSYDQFMPGIKFVGNFYLWLSQFEDIDDRKLMYEFVKKYIIYINSTQISHLIDLLYSTKIIPAIRQKVVEDFRNHGLTVNKYNYKRLDNAAEFKSHKRKTLFIGLSDGSHIDIIRRNSYLDNDQVLTNYYPDDTKIKELAEELEKSKDLVEGSEKKFESIALIDDFTASGSSFIRIKDDGTFAGKLPKFFEAIYGKEEFKKLLVDGFDIHLYFLIATKSALDHINAMLEQYKKQHRDLNVTLECVQMLYEDAKFTSHTGTEALAIQKIISQKRYINEPALTRAYKESYPAGNTDYHLGYRQCALTIVLNHNTPNNSLPIIWQPKREAGDRLYPLFYRITRH
;
A
#
# COMPACT_ATOMS: atom_id res chain seq x y z
N MET A 1 14.12 16.94 -20.25
CA MET A 1 15.34 16.69 -21.07
C MET A 1 14.93 15.81 -22.24
N ARG A 2 15.40 16.09 -23.47
CA ARG A 2 15.10 15.19 -24.61
C ARG A 2 15.73 13.81 -24.36
N PHE A 3 15.02 12.74 -24.63
CA PHE A 3 15.41 11.36 -24.30
C PHE A 3 16.82 10.98 -24.81
N ASN A 4 17.14 11.29 -26.08
CA ASN A 4 18.48 11.03 -26.66
C ASN A 4 19.58 11.84 -25.99
N LEU A 5 19.31 13.07 -25.55
CA LEU A 5 20.28 13.90 -24.84
C LEU A 5 20.57 13.35 -23.44
N ALA A 6 19.55 12.84 -22.75
CA ALA A 6 19.73 12.18 -21.45
C ALA A 6 20.61 10.94 -21.54
N LYS A 7 20.47 10.14 -22.61
CA LYS A 7 21.33 8.99 -22.88
C LYS A 7 22.80 9.38 -23.12
N GLN A 8 23.04 10.41 -23.92
CA GLN A 8 24.40 10.92 -24.16
C GLN A 8 25.06 11.39 -22.86
N PHE A 9 24.34 12.15 -22.04
CA PHE A 9 24.84 12.60 -20.75
C PHE A 9 25.10 11.45 -19.78
N LEU A 10 24.25 10.43 -19.80
CA LEU A 10 24.41 9.25 -18.97
C LEU A 10 25.66 8.44 -19.36
N THR A 11 25.90 8.25 -20.68
CA THR A 11 27.12 7.60 -21.21
C THR A 11 28.38 8.35 -20.74
N GLN A 12 28.39 9.68 -20.87
CA GLN A 12 29.51 10.51 -20.40
C GLN A 12 29.72 10.45 -18.87
N LEU A 13 28.61 10.52 -18.13
CA LEU A 13 28.62 10.46 -16.66
C LEU A 13 29.21 9.15 -16.14
N MET A 14 28.84 8.04 -16.77
CA MET A 14 29.24 6.67 -16.41
C MET A 14 30.59 6.28 -17.03
N LYS A 15 31.14 7.10 -17.94
CA LYS A 15 32.37 6.82 -18.69
C LYS A 15 32.34 5.50 -19.43
N TRP A 16 31.17 5.14 -19.98
CA TRP A 16 31.01 3.94 -20.80
C TRP A 16 31.68 4.12 -22.16
N ASP A 17 32.36 3.09 -22.63
CA ASP A 17 32.78 3.00 -24.01
C ASP A 17 31.56 2.70 -24.93
N ASP A 18 31.76 2.62 -26.24
CA ASP A 18 30.67 2.44 -27.20
C ASP A 18 29.95 1.09 -27.05
N ILE A 19 30.66 0.06 -26.62
CA ILE A 19 30.12 -1.30 -26.41
C ILE A 19 29.29 -1.31 -25.12
N GLU A 20 29.88 -0.87 -24.00
CA GLU A 20 29.21 -0.73 -22.72
C GLU A 20 27.97 0.17 -22.82
N ALA A 21 28.07 1.30 -23.49
CA ALA A 21 26.97 2.22 -23.70
C ALA A 21 25.82 1.54 -24.48
N THR A 22 26.13 0.76 -25.50
CA THR A 22 25.12 0.06 -26.30
C THR A 22 24.36 -0.96 -25.46
N GLU A 23 25.04 -1.72 -24.61
CA GLU A 23 24.42 -2.74 -23.75
C GLU A 23 23.58 -2.09 -22.64
N HIS A 24 24.17 -1.16 -21.88
CA HIS A 24 23.49 -0.51 -20.76
C HIS A 24 22.31 0.36 -21.18
N LEU A 25 22.42 1.08 -22.32
CA LEU A 25 21.29 1.89 -22.82
C LEU A 25 20.12 1.05 -23.28
N LYS A 26 20.35 -0.14 -23.86
CA LYS A 26 19.26 -1.08 -24.19
C LYS A 26 18.54 -1.55 -22.92
N GLU A 27 19.29 -1.87 -21.88
CA GLU A 27 18.73 -2.28 -20.59
C GLU A 27 17.94 -1.16 -19.92
N ILE A 28 18.47 0.07 -19.94
CA ILE A 28 17.79 1.25 -19.41
C ILE A 28 16.51 1.55 -20.17
N ASP A 29 16.51 1.41 -21.49
CA ASP A 29 15.31 1.57 -22.31
C ASP A 29 14.24 0.57 -21.92
N LEU A 30 14.63 -0.70 -21.80
CA LEU A 30 13.71 -1.75 -21.38
C LEU A 30 13.11 -1.47 -20.00
N MET A 31 13.95 -1.08 -19.03
CA MET A 31 13.47 -0.70 -17.69
C MET A 31 12.55 0.52 -17.73
N SER A 32 12.88 1.52 -18.54
CA SER A 32 12.08 2.73 -18.71
C SER A 32 10.72 2.41 -19.29
N ASP A 33 10.69 1.74 -20.45
CA ASP A 33 9.47 1.48 -21.23
C ASP A 33 8.51 0.51 -20.51
N ILE A 34 9.04 -0.57 -19.89
CA ILE A 34 8.21 -1.62 -19.30
C ILE A 34 7.76 -1.25 -17.87
N LYS A 35 8.59 -0.50 -17.13
CA LYS A 35 8.37 -0.27 -15.71
C LYS A 35 8.24 1.21 -15.36
N TYR A 36 9.34 1.94 -15.44
CA TYR A 36 9.51 3.16 -14.68
C TYR A 36 8.85 4.39 -15.29
N ASP A 37 8.70 4.48 -16.61
CA ASP A 37 8.00 5.60 -17.27
C ASP A 37 6.51 5.66 -16.93
N SER A 38 5.94 4.57 -16.39
CA SER A 38 4.57 4.52 -15.88
C SER A 38 4.39 5.13 -14.49
N TYR A 39 5.44 5.67 -13.88
CA TYR A 39 5.36 6.28 -12.55
C TYR A 39 4.57 7.59 -12.59
N ASP A 40 3.44 7.64 -11.89
CA ASP A 40 2.45 8.72 -11.97
C ASP A 40 2.95 10.07 -11.47
N GLN A 41 4.02 10.08 -10.65
CA GLN A 41 4.53 11.31 -10.05
C GLN A 41 5.65 11.97 -10.87
N PHE A 42 5.95 11.47 -12.05
CA PHE A 42 6.82 12.19 -12.96
C PHE A 42 6.12 13.44 -13.49
N MET A 43 6.84 14.58 -13.45
CA MET A 43 6.33 15.81 -14.06
C MET A 43 6.15 15.63 -15.58
N PRO A 44 5.19 16.34 -16.18
CA PRO A 44 5.00 16.29 -17.64
C PRO A 44 6.31 16.50 -18.40
N GLY A 45 6.61 15.59 -19.34
CA GLY A 45 7.84 15.63 -20.14
C GLY A 45 9.11 15.11 -19.45
N ILE A 46 9.03 14.69 -18.18
CA ILE A 46 10.13 14.00 -17.50
C ILE A 46 9.92 12.49 -17.63
N LYS A 47 10.94 11.82 -18.14
CA LYS A 47 11.02 10.38 -18.26
C LYS A 47 12.03 9.82 -17.27
N PHE A 48 11.91 8.55 -16.92
CA PHE A 48 12.81 7.86 -16.01
C PHE A 48 14.28 8.11 -16.33
N VAL A 49 14.69 7.97 -17.59
CA VAL A 49 16.11 8.15 -18.00
C VAL A 49 16.67 9.51 -17.61
N GLY A 50 15.88 10.58 -17.77
CA GLY A 50 16.29 11.93 -17.39
C GLY A 50 16.48 12.08 -15.87
N ASN A 51 15.56 11.51 -15.09
CA ASN A 51 15.68 11.48 -13.64
C ASN A 51 16.83 10.59 -13.16
N PHE A 52 17.03 9.46 -13.81
CA PHE A 52 18.11 8.53 -13.49
C PHE A 52 19.48 9.16 -13.72
N TYR A 53 19.66 9.91 -14.82
CA TYR A 53 20.87 10.71 -15.03
C TYR A 53 21.10 11.71 -13.89
N LEU A 54 20.09 12.52 -13.54
CA LEU A 54 20.19 13.49 -12.45
C LEU A 54 20.49 12.81 -11.12
N TRP A 55 19.82 11.71 -10.83
CA TRP A 55 20.03 10.95 -9.61
C TRP A 55 21.43 10.33 -9.53
N LEU A 56 21.95 9.75 -10.61
CA LEU A 56 23.32 9.24 -10.65
C LEU A 56 24.36 10.35 -10.56
N SER A 57 24.06 11.55 -11.07
CA SER A 57 25.00 12.69 -11.04
C SER A 57 25.28 13.24 -9.63
N GLN A 58 24.45 12.89 -8.63
CA GLN A 58 24.70 13.28 -7.25
C GLN A 58 25.89 12.55 -6.61
N PHE A 59 26.25 11.37 -7.13
CA PHE A 59 27.39 10.60 -6.64
C PHE A 59 28.67 11.11 -7.32
N GLU A 60 29.65 11.55 -6.51
CA GLU A 60 30.86 12.19 -7.04
C GLU A 60 31.84 11.17 -7.61
N ASP A 61 31.97 10.02 -6.97
CA ASP A 61 32.87 8.94 -7.38
C ASP A 61 32.24 8.09 -8.47
N ILE A 62 33.05 7.67 -9.46
CA ILE A 62 32.60 6.81 -10.55
C ILE A 62 32.25 5.40 -10.07
N ASP A 63 32.95 4.88 -9.08
CA ASP A 63 32.69 3.54 -8.52
C ASP A 63 31.39 3.57 -7.70
N ASP A 64 31.15 4.65 -6.94
CA ASP A 64 29.86 4.87 -6.27
C ASP A 64 28.70 4.92 -7.30
N ARG A 65 28.87 5.62 -8.44
CA ARG A 65 27.87 5.66 -9.51
C ARG A 65 27.56 4.28 -10.08
N LYS A 66 28.61 3.49 -10.35
CA LYS A 66 28.46 2.12 -10.85
C LYS A 66 27.72 1.25 -9.85
N LEU A 67 28.03 1.31 -8.57
CA LEU A 67 27.32 0.61 -7.52
C LEU A 67 25.86 1.04 -7.41
N MET A 68 25.58 2.33 -7.49
CA MET A 68 24.22 2.84 -7.42
C MET A 68 23.42 2.55 -8.71
N TYR A 69 24.06 2.44 -9.86
CA TYR A 69 23.44 1.91 -11.07
C TYR A 69 22.98 0.46 -10.87
N GLU A 70 23.86 -0.40 -10.33
CA GLU A 70 23.51 -1.79 -10.00
C GLU A 70 22.42 -1.88 -8.91
N PHE A 71 22.40 -0.95 -7.95
CA PHE A 71 21.34 -0.84 -6.95
C PHE A 71 19.95 -0.73 -7.61
N VAL A 72 19.81 0.14 -8.60
CA VAL A 72 18.52 0.32 -9.29
C VAL A 72 18.12 -0.93 -10.06
N LYS A 73 19.07 -1.60 -10.71
CA LYS A 73 18.81 -2.81 -11.49
C LYS A 73 18.38 -3.99 -10.64
N LYS A 74 19.06 -4.21 -9.51
CA LYS A 74 18.96 -5.45 -8.74
C LYS A 74 18.01 -5.36 -7.56
N TYR A 75 17.89 -4.18 -6.95
CA TYR A 75 17.23 -4.06 -5.64
C TYR A 75 15.92 -3.27 -5.65
N ILE A 76 15.66 -2.43 -6.64
CA ILE A 76 14.38 -1.70 -6.70
C ILE A 76 13.23 -2.66 -7.01
N ILE A 77 12.29 -2.72 -6.09
CA ILE A 77 11.02 -3.44 -6.24
C ILE A 77 9.99 -2.44 -6.75
N TYR A 78 9.70 -2.47 -8.05
CA TYR A 78 8.71 -1.58 -8.64
C TYR A 78 7.40 -2.33 -8.91
N ILE A 79 6.31 -1.82 -8.35
CA ILE A 79 4.96 -2.37 -8.53
C ILE A 79 4.19 -1.44 -9.46
N ASN A 80 3.96 -1.90 -10.67
CA ASN A 80 3.24 -1.12 -11.69
C ASN A 80 1.70 -1.25 -11.55
N SER A 81 0.95 -0.45 -12.31
CA SER A 81 -0.51 -0.43 -12.25
C SER A 81 -1.15 -1.77 -12.62
N THR A 82 -0.57 -2.51 -13.56
CA THR A 82 -1.05 -3.85 -13.93
C THR A 82 -0.89 -4.84 -12.78
N GLN A 83 0.24 -4.77 -12.06
CA GLN A 83 0.47 -5.60 -10.87
C GLN A 83 -0.48 -5.22 -9.73
N ILE A 84 -0.76 -3.93 -9.52
CA ILE A 84 -1.77 -3.49 -8.54
C ILE A 84 -3.15 -4.05 -8.91
N SER A 85 -3.55 -3.93 -10.18
CA SER A 85 -4.83 -4.49 -10.64
C SER A 85 -4.91 -6.01 -10.42
N HIS A 86 -3.82 -6.73 -10.70
CA HIS A 86 -3.76 -8.17 -10.45
C HIS A 86 -3.85 -8.52 -8.95
N LEU A 87 -3.19 -7.76 -8.09
CA LEU A 87 -3.30 -7.94 -6.64
C LEU A 87 -4.73 -7.70 -6.13
N ILE A 88 -5.46 -6.77 -6.75
CA ILE A 88 -6.87 -6.52 -6.44
C ILE A 88 -7.74 -7.72 -6.86
N ASP A 89 -7.53 -8.28 -8.04
CA ASP A 89 -8.24 -9.49 -8.48
C ASP A 89 -7.95 -10.68 -7.56
N LEU A 90 -6.70 -10.82 -7.14
CA LEU A 90 -6.31 -11.83 -6.15
C LEU A 90 -6.95 -11.57 -4.78
N LEU A 91 -7.01 -10.32 -4.31
CA LEU A 91 -7.70 -9.97 -3.07
C LEU A 91 -9.16 -10.45 -3.12
N TYR A 92 -9.87 -10.10 -4.18
CA TYR A 92 -11.27 -10.46 -4.32
C TYR A 92 -11.46 -11.98 -4.36
N SER A 93 -10.73 -12.66 -5.23
CA SER A 93 -10.89 -14.10 -5.48
C SER A 93 -10.37 -15.00 -4.36
N THR A 94 -9.27 -14.60 -3.67
CA THR A 94 -8.59 -15.47 -2.69
C THR A 94 -8.87 -15.11 -1.22
N LYS A 95 -9.42 -13.92 -0.95
CA LYS A 95 -9.74 -13.45 0.41
C LYS A 95 -11.20 -13.13 0.61
N ILE A 96 -11.75 -12.23 -0.20
CA ILE A 96 -13.12 -11.76 -0.03
C ILE A 96 -14.14 -12.87 -0.32
N ILE A 97 -14.06 -13.51 -1.48
CA ILE A 97 -14.98 -14.60 -1.86
C ILE A 97 -14.93 -15.78 -0.87
N PRO A 98 -13.74 -16.26 -0.44
CA PRO A 98 -13.67 -17.30 0.60
C PRO A 98 -14.30 -16.88 1.93
N ALA A 99 -14.15 -15.62 2.37
CA ALA A 99 -14.80 -15.12 3.59
C ALA A 99 -16.34 -15.16 3.47
N ILE A 100 -16.89 -14.73 2.32
CA ILE A 100 -18.32 -14.82 2.04
C ILE A 100 -18.81 -16.29 2.03
N ARG A 101 -18.08 -17.19 1.34
CA ARG A 101 -18.40 -18.62 1.34
C ARG A 101 -18.41 -19.24 2.74
N GLN A 102 -17.51 -18.80 3.60
CA GLN A 102 -17.46 -19.26 4.99
C GLN A 102 -18.76 -18.90 5.74
N LYS A 103 -19.29 -17.70 5.56
CA LYS A 103 -20.59 -17.28 6.13
C LYS A 103 -21.74 -18.14 5.62
N VAL A 104 -21.77 -18.43 4.32
CA VAL A 104 -22.80 -19.36 3.73
C VAL A 104 -22.71 -20.75 4.36
N VAL A 105 -21.50 -21.26 4.60
CA VAL A 105 -21.32 -22.57 5.28
C VAL A 105 -21.84 -22.50 6.72
N GLU A 106 -21.64 -21.40 7.42
CA GLU A 106 -22.14 -21.18 8.77
C GLU A 106 -23.68 -21.11 8.80
N ASP A 107 -24.29 -20.38 7.87
CA ASP A 107 -25.74 -20.33 7.74
C ASP A 107 -26.32 -21.71 7.50
N PHE A 108 -25.76 -22.49 6.59
CA PHE A 108 -26.23 -23.87 6.33
C PHE A 108 -26.12 -24.74 7.58
N ARG A 109 -25.03 -24.62 8.35
CA ARG A 109 -24.88 -25.36 9.61
C ARG A 109 -25.93 -24.94 10.65
N ASN A 110 -26.18 -23.65 10.77
CA ASN A 110 -27.17 -23.10 11.71
C ASN A 110 -28.61 -23.62 11.37
N HIS A 111 -28.85 -23.87 10.10
CA HIS A 111 -30.12 -24.51 9.63
C HIS A 111 -30.07 -26.05 9.62
N GLY A 112 -29.07 -26.68 10.25
CA GLY A 112 -28.94 -28.14 10.32
C GLY A 112 -28.51 -28.80 9.00
N LEU A 113 -28.07 -28.03 8.02
CA LEU A 113 -27.64 -28.55 6.72
C LEU A 113 -26.13 -28.81 6.69
N THR A 114 -25.73 -29.99 6.24
CA THR A 114 -24.35 -30.31 5.99
C THR A 114 -23.95 -29.91 4.56
N VAL A 115 -22.92 -29.10 4.42
CA VAL A 115 -22.39 -28.72 3.11
C VAL A 115 -20.86 -28.90 3.09
N ASN A 116 -20.36 -29.43 1.97
CA ASN A 116 -18.95 -29.51 1.74
C ASN A 116 -18.44 -28.10 1.37
N LYS A 117 -17.58 -27.53 2.20
CA LYS A 117 -16.99 -26.18 2.01
C LYS A 117 -16.19 -26.00 0.72
N TYR A 118 -15.84 -27.08 0.05
CA TYR A 118 -15.13 -27.07 -1.25
C TYR A 118 -16.09 -27.20 -2.45
N ASN A 119 -17.40 -27.34 -2.21
CA ASN A 119 -18.38 -27.32 -3.30
C ASN A 119 -18.72 -25.86 -3.67
N TYR A 120 -17.75 -25.19 -4.27
CA TYR A 120 -17.84 -23.76 -4.60
C TYR A 120 -19.04 -23.45 -5.48
N LYS A 121 -19.36 -24.30 -6.48
CA LYS A 121 -20.52 -24.13 -7.34
C LYS A 121 -21.81 -24.06 -6.55
N ARG A 122 -22.00 -24.92 -5.53
CA ARG A 122 -23.19 -24.91 -4.68
C ARG A 122 -23.22 -23.65 -3.81
N LEU A 123 -22.08 -23.26 -3.22
CA LEU A 123 -22.00 -22.10 -2.34
C LEU A 123 -22.26 -20.79 -3.12
N ASP A 124 -21.61 -20.60 -4.26
CA ASP A 124 -21.73 -19.38 -5.07
C ASP A 124 -23.12 -19.19 -5.71
N ASN A 125 -23.88 -20.28 -5.90
CA ASN A 125 -25.25 -20.23 -6.40
C ASN A 125 -26.33 -20.14 -5.30
N ALA A 126 -25.93 -20.17 -4.03
CA ALA A 126 -26.85 -20.02 -2.92
C ALA A 126 -27.38 -18.58 -2.83
N ALA A 127 -28.63 -18.41 -2.40
CA ALA A 127 -29.20 -17.08 -2.16
C ALA A 127 -28.44 -16.34 -1.05
N GLU A 128 -28.01 -17.08 -0.04
CA GLU A 128 -27.21 -16.60 1.08
C GLU A 128 -25.88 -15.96 0.58
N PHE A 129 -25.24 -16.54 -0.44
CA PHE A 129 -24.01 -15.98 -1.00
C PHE A 129 -24.22 -14.58 -1.58
N LYS A 130 -25.29 -14.40 -2.36
CA LYS A 130 -25.65 -13.09 -2.91
C LYS A 130 -25.98 -12.10 -1.79
N SER A 131 -26.71 -12.56 -0.79
CA SER A 131 -27.11 -11.77 0.36
C SER A 131 -25.89 -11.30 1.18
N HIS A 132 -24.96 -12.18 1.54
CA HIS A 132 -23.73 -11.82 2.26
C HIS A 132 -22.83 -10.89 1.42
N LYS A 133 -22.71 -11.18 0.12
CA LYS A 133 -21.97 -10.28 -0.79
C LYS A 133 -22.58 -8.88 -0.78
N ARG A 134 -23.92 -8.77 -0.88
CA ARG A 134 -24.64 -7.48 -0.87
C ARG A 134 -24.56 -6.76 0.48
N LYS A 135 -24.51 -7.48 1.58
CA LYS A 135 -24.36 -6.95 2.94
C LYS A 135 -22.91 -6.67 3.35
N THR A 136 -21.95 -6.76 2.44
CA THR A 136 -20.58 -6.38 2.68
C THR A 136 -20.31 -4.97 2.13
N LEU A 137 -19.90 -4.05 3.00
CA LEU A 137 -19.52 -2.68 2.63
C LEU A 137 -18.00 -2.61 2.39
N PHE A 138 -17.58 -2.09 1.26
CA PHE A 138 -16.16 -1.97 0.88
C PHE A 138 -15.71 -0.53 1.03
N ILE A 139 -14.64 -0.30 1.80
CA ILE A 139 -14.14 1.03 2.12
C ILE A 139 -12.65 1.14 1.85
N GLY A 140 -12.26 2.11 1.02
CA GLY A 140 -10.86 2.47 0.82
C GLY A 140 -10.32 3.28 1.98
N LEU A 141 -9.15 2.90 2.51
CA LEU A 141 -8.50 3.59 3.61
C LEU A 141 -7.58 4.72 3.15
N SER A 142 -7.28 4.77 1.87
CA SER A 142 -6.46 5.82 1.24
C SER A 142 -6.82 5.94 -0.24
N ASP A 143 -6.37 7.02 -0.88
CA ASP A 143 -6.54 7.17 -2.33
C ASP A 143 -5.77 6.11 -3.12
N GLY A 144 -4.67 5.57 -2.53
CA GLY A 144 -3.91 4.45 -3.10
C GLY A 144 -4.59 3.08 -2.97
N SER A 145 -5.74 2.98 -2.28
CA SER A 145 -6.46 1.71 -2.11
C SER A 145 -7.00 1.14 -3.42
N HIS A 146 -7.10 1.96 -4.47
CA HIS A 146 -7.65 1.59 -5.78
C HIS A 146 -9.02 0.89 -5.70
N ILE A 147 -9.85 1.30 -4.73
CA ILE A 147 -11.14 0.68 -4.43
C ILE A 147 -12.11 0.72 -5.63
N ASP A 148 -11.94 1.67 -6.54
CA ASP A 148 -12.69 1.79 -7.79
C ASP A 148 -12.41 0.62 -8.75
N ILE A 149 -11.20 0.04 -8.72
CA ILE A 149 -10.87 -1.16 -9.51
C ILE A 149 -11.60 -2.37 -8.95
N ILE A 150 -11.67 -2.52 -7.62
CA ILE A 150 -12.46 -3.61 -6.99
C ILE A 150 -13.90 -3.56 -7.48
N ARG A 151 -14.52 -2.39 -7.45
CA ARG A 151 -15.89 -2.22 -7.91
C ARG A 151 -16.08 -2.68 -9.37
N ARG A 152 -15.17 -2.28 -10.27
CA ARG A 152 -15.28 -2.62 -11.71
C ARG A 152 -15.06 -4.10 -11.97
N ASN A 153 -14.08 -4.71 -11.31
CA ASN A 153 -13.67 -6.09 -11.58
C ASN A 153 -14.50 -7.12 -10.84
N SER A 154 -15.26 -6.74 -9.80
CA SER A 154 -15.89 -7.67 -8.86
C SER A 154 -17.42 -7.70 -8.96
N TYR A 155 -18.00 -6.98 -9.92
CA TYR A 155 -19.46 -6.88 -10.07
C TYR A 155 -20.14 -6.50 -8.74
N LEU A 156 -19.60 -5.50 -8.06
CA LEU A 156 -20.17 -4.91 -6.87
C LEU A 156 -21.08 -3.74 -7.26
N ASP A 157 -22.14 -3.54 -6.50
CA ASP A 157 -23.00 -2.38 -6.67
C ASP A 157 -22.27 -1.07 -6.27
N ASN A 158 -22.58 0.01 -6.95
CA ASN A 158 -21.92 1.32 -6.72
C ASN A 158 -22.09 1.82 -5.29
N ASP A 159 -23.20 1.48 -4.66
CA ASP A 159 -23.53 1.86 -3.30
C ASP A 159 -22.88 0.99 -2.23
N GLN A 160 -22.19 -0.11 -2.60
CA GLN A 160 -21.41 -0.93 -1.67
C GLN A 160 -19.94 -0.46 -1.51
N VAL A 161 -19.52 0.56 -2.26
CA VAL A 161 -18.11 0.97 -2.34
C VAL A 161 -17.95 2.43 -1.96
N LEU A 162 -17.20 2.67 -0.89
CA LEU A 162 -16.84 3.99 -0.40
C LEU A 162 -15.35 4.26 -0.64
N THR A 163 -15.03 5.39 -1.23
CA THR A 163 -13.63 5.79 -1.49
C THR A 163 -12.91 6.32 -0.24
N ASN A 164 -13.68 6.60 0.83
CA ASN A 164 -13.16 7.03 2.12
C ASN A 164 -14.11 6.59 3.24
N TYR A 165 -13.63 6.63 4.47
CA TYR A 165 -14.37 6.21 5.66
C TYR A 165 -15.10 7.36 6.40
N TYR A 166 -15.30 8.49 5.73
CA TYR A 166 -16.10 9.63 6.22
C TYR A 166 -17.24 9.94 5.25
N PRO A 167 -18.21 9.03 5.03
CA PRO A 167 -19.35 9.34 4.16
C PRO A 167 -20.17 10.48 4.77
N ASP A 168 -20.67 11.35 3.91
CA ASP A 168 -21.63 12.38 4.33
C ASP A 168 -23.02 11.77 4.57
N ASP A 169 -23.92 12.57 5.14
CA ASP A 169 -25.25 12.08 5.52
C ASP A 169 -26.12 11.74 4.29
N THR A 170 -25.86 12.37 3.16
CA THR A 170 -26.55 12.05 1.89
C THR A 170 -26.14 10.66 1.44
N LYS A 171 -24.82 10.36 1.47
CA LYS A 171 -24.30 9.05 1.09
C LYS A 171 -24.79 7.95 2.03
N ILE A 172 -24.87 8.22 3.33
CA ILE A 172 -25.42 7.26 4.30
C ILE A 172 -26.87 6.90 3.98
N LYS A 173 -27.72 7.89 3.62
CA LYS A 173 -29.09 7.65 3.21
C LYS A 173 -29.18 6.85 1.92
N GLU A 174 -28.37 7.18 0.91
CA GLU A 174 -28.31 6.40 -0.32
C GLU A 174 -27.96 4.93 -0.06
N LEU A 175 -26.95 4.66 0.79
CA LEU A 175 -26.58 3.30 1.18
C LEU A 175 -27.77 2.53 1.79
N ALA A 176 -28.51 3.18 2.70
CA ALA A 176 -29.70 2.59 3.33
C ALA A 176 -30.77 2.24 2.30
N GLU A 177 -31.13 3.22 1.46
CA GLU A 177 -32.20 3.08 0.47
C GLU A 177 -31.91 2.00 -0.58
N GLU A 178 -30.67 1.97 -1.08
CA GLU A 178 -30.25 0.99 -2.09
C GLU A 178 -30.11 -0.43 -1.51
N LEU A 179 -29.67 -0.54 -0.25
CA LEU A 179 -29.67 -1.84 0.43
C LEU A 179 -31.10 -2.34 0.65
N GLU A 180 -32.03 -1.45 1.02
CA GLU A 180 -33.45 -1.79 1.24
C GLU A 180 -34.16 -2.28 -0.03
N LYS A 181 -33.82 -1.69 -1.19
CA LYS A 181 -34.39 -2.05 -2.51
C LYS A 181 -33.74 -3.29 -3.13
N SER A 182 -32.66 -3.79 -2.55
CA SER A 182 -31.89 -4.89 -3.14
C SER A 182 -32.68 -6.18 -3.22
N LYS A 183 -32.65 -6.82 -4.39
CA LYS A 183 -33.27 -8.13 -4.66
C LYS A 183 -32.34 -9.30 -4.30
N ASP A 184 -31.08 -9.03 -3.96
CA ASP A 184 -30.12 -10.06 -3.62
C ASP A 184 -30.19 -10.49 -2.14
N LEU A 185 -31.00 -9.80 -1.34
CA LEU A 185 -31.19 -10.15 0.06
C LEU A 185 -32.15 -11.36 0.21
N VAL A 186 -31.79 -12.25 1.13
CA VAL A 186 -32.70 -13.35 1.53
C VAL A 186 -33.96 -12.74 2.19
N GLU A 187 -35.10 -13.26 1.84
CA GLU A 187 -36.39 -12.81 2.38
C GLU A 187 -36.42 -12.88 3.91
N GLY A 188 -36.90 -11.84 4.56
CA GLY A 188 -36.92 -11.71 6.02
C GLY A 188 -35.59 -11.43 6.69
N SER A 189 -34.49 -11.31 5.93
CA SER A 189 -33.20 -10.93 6.51
C SER A 189 -33.14 -9.44 6.86
N GLU A 190 -32.36 -9.10 7.89
CA GLU A 190 -32.13 -7.71 8.28
C GLU A 190 -31.43 -6.93 7.15
N LYS A 191 -31.95 -5.75 6.83
CA LYS A 191 -31.47 -4.88 5.75
C LYS A 191 -30.38 -3.95 6.28
N LYS A 192 -29.31 -4.56 6.79
CA LYS A 192 -28.12 -3.87 7.31
C LYS A 192 -26.84 -4.54 6.80
N PHE A 193 -25.76 -3.80 6.77
CA PHE A 193 -24.45 -4.37 6.47
C PHE A 193 -23.96 -5.22 7.65
N GLU A 194 -23.48 -6.39 7.36
CA GLU A 194 -22.98 -7.36 8.36
C GLU A 194 -21.45 -7.49 8.35
N SER A 195 -20.82 -6.91 7.33
CA SER A 195 -19.37 -6.91 7.19
C SER A 195 -18.89 -5.63 6.57
N ILE A 196 -17.70 -5.17 7.00
CA ILE A 196 -16.97 -4.08 6.39
C ILE A 196 -15.60 -4.60 5.95
N ALA A 197 -15.30 -4.50 4.66
CA ALA A 197 -13.99 -4.74 4.09
C ALA A 197 -13.23 -3.43 3.98
N LEU A 198 -12.24 -3.21 4.86
CA LEU A 198 -11.34 -2.06 4.83
C LEU A 198 -10.10 -2.41 4.00
N ILE A 199 -9.84 -1.65 2.94
CA ILE A 199 -8.82 -1.98 1.96
C ILE A 199 -7.79 -0.86 1.85
N ASP A 200 -6.52 -1.23 1.89
CA ASP A 200 -5.39 -0.33 1.64
C ASP A 200 -4.37 -0.99 0.71
N ASP A 201 -3.59 -0.19 0.00
CA ASP A 201 -2.62 -0.68 -0.97
C ASP A 201 -1.38 -1.28 -0.30
N PHE A 202 -0.83 -0.59 0.70
CA PHE A 202 0.48 -0.93 1.23
C PHE A 202 0.62 -0.57 2.72
N THR A 203 1.29 -1.46 3.47
CA THR A 203 1.78 -1.16 4.81
C THR A 203 3.13 -1.80 5.09
N ALA A 204 4.08 -1.04 5.64
CA ALA A 204 5.41 -1.54 5.96
C ALA A 204 5.71 -1.57 7.45
N SER A 205 5.28 -0.58 8.23
CA SER A 205 5.47 -0.55 9.69
C SER A 205 4.18 -0.82 10.48
N GLY A 206 3.03 -0.77 9.83
CA GLY A 206 1.72 -0.88 10.49
C GLY A 206 1.31 0.35 11.31
N SER A 207 2.25 1.22 11.68
CA SER A 207 2.03 2.32 12.64
C SER A 207 1.14 3.44 12.12
N SER A 208 1.04 3.63 10.81
CA SER A 208 0.06 4.56 10.21
C SER A 208 -1.37 4.05 10.31
N PHE A 209 -1.52 2.73 10.41
CA PHE A 209 -2.81 2.09 10.55
C PHE A 209 -3.31 2.11 12.00
N ILE A 210 -2.48 1.62 12.94
CA ILE A 210 -2.77 1.67 14.37
C ILE A 210 -1.47 1.79 15.19
N ARG A 211 -1.45 2.68 16.17
CA ARG A 211 -0.36 2.87 17.13
C ARG A 211 -0.89 3.42 18.44
N ILE A 212 -0.09 3.32 19.49
CA ILE A 212 -0.31 3.99 20.76
C ILE A 212 0.60 5.21 20.81
N LYS A 213 0.06 6.38 21.19
CA LYS A 213 0.82 7.60 21.46
C LYS A 213 1.45 7.56 22.85
N ASP A 214 2.32 8.54 23.12
CA ASP A 214 2.98 8.69 24.43
C ASP A 214 1.99 8.91 25.59
N ASP A 215 0.81 9.47 25.31
CA ASP A 215 -0.29 9.65 26.25
C ASP A 215 -1.15 8.39 26.48
N GLY A 216 -0.78 7.27 25.86
CA GLY A 216 -1.50 5.99 25.94
C GLY A 216 -2.74 5.89 25.04
N THR A 217 -3.07 6.93 24.26
CA THR A 217 -4.21 6.90 23.35
C THR A 217 -3.89 6.20 22.03
N PHE A 218 -4.88 5.50 21.46
CA PHE A 218 -4.72 4.92 20.13
C PHE A 218 -4.84 5.99 19.04
N ALA A 219 -4.04 5.84 17.99
CA ALA A 219 -4.05 6.71 16.82
C ALA A 219 -3.80 5.92 15.54
N GLY A 220 -4.16 6.48 14.40
CA GLY A 220 -4.00 5.88 13.08
C GLY A 220 -5.31 5.80 12.30
N LYS A 221 -5.30 5.12 11.16
CA LYS A 221 -6.48 5.00 10.29
C LYS A 221 -7.63 4.25 10.97
N LEU A 222 -7.33 3.17 11.70
CA LEU A 222 -8.36 2.34 12.36
C LEU A 222 -9.11 3.08 13.48
N PRO A 223 -8.45 3.72 14.47
CA PRO A 223 -9.17 4.53 15.45
C PRO A 223 -10.04 5.63 14.82
N LYS A 224 -9.53 6.33 13.80
CA LYS A 224 -10.30 7.35 13.06
C LYS A 224 -11.51 6.76 12.34
N PHE A 225 -11.38 5.57 11.78
CA PHE A 225 -12.50 4.86 11.17
C PHE A 225 -13.60 4.57 12.21
N PHE A 226 -13.22 4.10 13.40
CA PHE A 226 -14.21 3.89 14.46
C PHE A 226 -14.84 5.19 14.97
N GLU A 227 -14.08 6.27 15.10
CA GLU A 227 -14.62 7.59 15.39
C GLU A 227 -15.65 8.02 14.34
N ALA A 228 -15.39 7.76 13.06
CA ALA A 228 -16.31 8.09 11.98
C ALA A 228 -17.62 7.28 12.02
N ILE A 229 -17.53 5.98 12.35
CA ILE A 229 -18.73 5.12 12.48
C ILE A 229 -19.54 5.49 13.72
N TYR A 230 -18.88 5.51 14.89
CA TYR A 230 -19.58 5.73 16.16
C TYR A 230 -19.98 7.19 16.38
N GLY A 231 -19.32 8.13 15.70
CA GLY A 231 -19.68 9.57 15.72
C GLY A 231 -20.91 9.92 14.89
N LYS A 232 -21.40 8.97 14.05
CA LYS A 232 -22.59 9.17 13.20
C LYS A 232 -23.63 8.08 13.48
N GLU A 233 -24.65 8.42 14.25
CA GLU A 233 -25.75 7.47 14.58
C GLU A 233 -26.40 6.87 13.34
N GLU A 234 -26.58 7.64 12.27
CA GLU A 234 -27.18 7.14 11.02
C GLU A 234 -26.27 6.11 10.34
N PHE A 235 -24.96 6.25 10.41
CA PHE A 235 -24.05 5.24 9.86
C PHE A 235 -24.05 3.97 10.70
N LYS A 236 -24.07 4.10 12.03
CA LYS A 236 -24.16 2.99 12.96
C LYS A 236 -25.43 2.17 12.73
N LYS A 237 -26.57 2.83 12.46
CA LYS A 237 -27.85 2.15 12.16
C LYS A 237 -27.82 1.29 10.91
N LEU A 238 -26.90 1.54 9.96
CA LEU A 238 -26.71 0.72 8.78
C LEU A 238 -26.01 -0.62 9.05
N LEU A 239 -25.44 -0.80 10.24
CA LEU A 239 -24.67 -1.96 10.60
C LEU A 239 -25.46 -2.87 11.56
N VAL A 240 -25.30 -4.17 11.44
CA VAL A 240 -25.78 -5.11 12.46
C VAL A 240 -24.95 -4.98 13.73
N ASP A 241 -25.51 -5.35 14.86
CA ASP A 241 -24.73 -5.44 16.11
C ASP A 241 -23.66 -6.54 15.97
N GLY A 242 -22.42 -6.23 16.34
CA GLY A 242 -21.32 -7.18 16.23
C GLY A 242 -20.85 -7.45 14.79
N PHE A 243 -21.03 -6.52 13.87
CA PHE A 243 -20.56 -6.64 12.48
C PHE A 243 -19.09 -7.01 12.37
N ASP A 244 -18.73 -7.74 11.31
CA ASP A 244 -17.36 -8.14 11.05
C ASP A 244 -16.55 -7.04 10.34
N ILE A 245 -15.29 -6.90 10.70
CA ILE A 245 -14.34 -6.04 10.02
C ILE A 245 -13.22 -6.88 9.44
N HIS A 246 -13.04 -6.78 8.13
CA HIS A 246 -11.96 -7.43 7.42
C HIS A 246 -10.96 -6.37 6.94
N LEU A 247 -9.74 -6.41 7.48
CA LEU A 247 -8.66 -5.54 7.07
C LEU A 247 -7.83 -6.22 5.99
N TYR A 248 -7.79 -5.61 4.82
CA TYR A 248 -7.07 -6.15 3.68
C TYR A 248 -5.99 -5.17 3.21
N PHE A 249 -4.78 -5.69 3.07
CA PHE A 249 -3.69 -4.98 2.38
C PHE A 249 -3.34 -5.70 1.08
N LEU A 250 -3.12 -4.95 0.00
CA LEU A 250 -2.60 -5.56 -1.22
C LEU A 250 -1.18 -6.06 -0.97
N ILE A 251 -0.35 -5.24 -0.33
CA ILE A 251 1.04 -5.58 0.01
C ILE A 251 1.30 -5.19 1.47
N ALA A 252 1.86 -6.10 2.25
CA ALA A 252 2.25 -5.83 3.63
C ALA A 252 3.58 -6.50 3.98
N THR A 253 4.39 -5.88 4.82
CA THR A 253 5.51 -6.59 5.44
C THR A 253 5.02 -7.48 6.57
N LYS A 254 5.73 -8.58 6.81
CA LYS A 254 5.45 -9.47 7.97
C LYS A 254 5.48 -8.67 9.28
N SER A 255 6.46 -7.79 9.45
CA SER A 255 6.59 -6.96 10.65
C SER A 255 5.42 -5.97 10.83
N ALA A 256 4.85 -5.45 9.74
CA ALA A 256 3.65 -4.60 9.83
C ALA A 256 2.43 -5.39 10.28
N LEU A 257 2.22 -6.58 9.75
CA LEU A 257 1.10 -7.45 10.15
C LEU A 257 1.22 -7.86 11.62
N ASP A 258 2.42 -8.21 12.08
CA ASP A 258 2.68 -8.55 13.48
C ASP A 258 2.42 -7.35 14.40
N HIS A 259 2.89 -6.15 14.01
CA HIS A 259 2.60 -4.92 14.75
C HIS A 259 1.09 -4.64 14.83
N ILE A 260 0.38 -4.70 13.70
CA ILE A 260 -1.07 -4.44 13.64
C ILE A 260 -1.81 -5.45 14.52
N ASN A 261 -1.49 -6.75 14.42
CA ASN A 261 -2.11 -7.77 15.26
C ASN A 261 -1.89 -7.51 16.75
N ALA A 262 -0.66 -7.18 17.17
CA ALA A 262 -0.36 -6.87 18.56
C ALA A 262 -1.15 -5.65 19.05
N MET A 263 -1.30 -4.62 18.22
CA MET A 263 -2.09 -3.42 18.55
C MET A 263 -3.59 -3.72 18.57
N LEU A 264 -4.11 -4.55 17.66
CA LEU A 264 -5.51 -4.98 17.65
C LEU A 264 -5.88 -5.74 18.91
N GLU A 265 -5.03 -6.63 19.39
CA GLU A 265 -5.27 -7.34 20.65
C GLU A 265 -5.33 -6.40 21.87
N GLN A 266 -4.55 -5.32 21.87
CA GLN A 266 -4.64 -4.30 22.91
C GLN A 266 -5.91 -3.44 22.75
N TYR A 267 -6.25 -3.07 21.51
CA TYR A 267 -7.43 -2.28 21.17
C TYR A 267 -8.73 -3.01 21.57
N LYS A 268 -8.84 -4.31 21.30
CA LYS A 268 -9.96 -5.17 21.68
C LYS A 268 -10.20 -5.24 23.18
N LYS A 269 -9.15 -5.12 24.01
CA LYS A 269 -9.32 -5.08 25.47
C LYS A 269 -10.12 -3.86 25.95
N GLN A 270 -10.05 -2.76 25.21
CA GLN A 270 -10.81 -1.54 25.48
C GLN A 270 -12.17 -1.51 24.76
N HIS A 271 -12.32 -2.30 23.68
CA HIS A 271 -13.47 -2.33 22.79
C HIS A 271 -13.88 -3.80 22.55
N ARG A 272 -14.61 -4.39 23.52
CA ARG A 272 -14.82 -5.85 23.64
C ARG A 272 -15.59 -6.52 22.49
N ASP A 273 -16.39 -5.77 21.72
CA ASP A 273 -17.30 -6.33 20.73
C ASP A 273 -16.77 -6.23 19.28
N LEU A 274 -15.44 -6.10 19.11
CA LEU A 274 -14.84 -5.97 17.81
C LEU A 274 -14.37 -7.31 17.23
N ASN A 275 -15.04 -7.76 16.17
CA ASN A 275 -14.57 -8.87 15.37
C ASN A 275 -13.76 -8.35 14.19
N VAL A 276 -12.44 -8.38 14.30
CA VAL A 276 -11.51 -7.85 13.29
C VAL A 276 -10.58 -8.95 12.82
N THR A 277 -10.53 -9.17 11.51
CA THR A 277 -9.54 -10.02 10.84
C THR A 277 -8.55 -9.19 10.04
N LEU A 278 -7.32 -9.69 9.88
CA LEU A 278 -6.24 -9.01 9.16
C LEU A 278 -5.60 -9.97 8.16
N GLU A 279 -5.61 -9.60 6.89
CA GLU A 279 -4.99 -10.37 5.83
C GLU A 279 -4.27 -9.48 4.81
N CYS A 280 -3.32 -10.04 4.07
CA CYS A 280 -2.74 -9.40 2.89
C CYS A 280 -2.70 -10.38 1.71
N VAL A 281 -2.57 -9.83 0.51
CA VAL A 281 -2.40 -10.61 -0.71
C VAL A 281 -0.94 -11.00 -0.90
N GLN A 282 -0.05 -10.01 -0.91
CA GLN A 282 1.38 -10.21 -1.04
C GLN A 282 2.09 -9.83 0.26
N MET A 283 2.73 -10.82 0.88
CA MET A 283 3.55 -10.59 2.07
C MET A 283 5.01 -10.37 1.66
N LEU A 284 5.62 -9.35 2.24
CA LEU A 284 7.06 -9.09 2.17
C LEU A 284 7.71 -9.54 3.48
N TYR A 285 8.73 -10.37 3.36
CA TYR A 285 9.50 -10.88 4.49
C TYR A 285 10.76 -10.04 4.72
N GLU A 286 11.62 -10.45 5.65
CA GLU A 286 12.83 -9.73 6.02
C GLU A 286 13.82 -9.55 4.85
N ASP A 287 13.82 -10.48 3.90
CA ASP A 287 14.63 -10.41 2.67
C ASP A 287 14.25 -9.25 1.73
N ALA A 288 13.05 -8.67 1.88
CA ALA A 288 12.67 -7.45 1.19
C ALA A 288 13.35 -6.18 1.74
N LYS A 289 13.94 -6.24 2.93
CA LYS A 289 14.73 -5.16 3.50
C LYS A 289 16.11 -5.13 2.86
N PHE A 290 16.53 -3.97 2.38
CA PHE A 290 17.86 -3.84 1.79
C PHE A 290 19.00 -4.20 2.77
N THR A 291 18.78 -3.94 4.06
CA THR A 291 19.73 -4.26 5.13
C THR A 291 19.91 -5.77 5.37
N SER A 292 19.04 -6.63 4.86
CA SER A 292 19.18 -8.09 4.93
C SER A 292 20.23 -8.65 3.95
N HIS A 293 20.58 -7.85 2.92
CA HIS A 293 21.57 -8.25 1.93
C HIS A 293 22.98 -8.00 2.46
N THR A 294 23.78 -9.08 2.60
CA THR A 294 25.12 -9.05 3.22
C THR A 294 26.26 -9.30 2.22
N GLY A 295 25.97 -9.40 0.93
CA GLY A 295 26.99 -9.48 -0.11
C GLY A 295 27.86 -8.23 -0.19
N THR A 296 29.12 -8.36 -0.65
CA THR A 296 30.08 -7.25 -0.72
C THR A 296 29.53 -6.02 -1.43
N GLU A 297 28.82 -6.21 -2.55
CA GLU A 297 28.17 -5.14 -3.31
C GLU A 297 27.11 -4.43 -2.46
N ALA A 298 26.22 -5.18 -1.83
CA ALA A 298 25.15 -4.62 -1.01
C ALA A 298 25.70 -3.85 0.19
N LEU A 299 26.74 -4.35 0.85
CA LEU A 299 27.42 -3.66 1.95
C LEU A 299 28.08 -2.36 1.48
N ALA A 300 28.70 -2.35 0.30
CA ALA A 300 29.27 -1.13 -0.27
C ALA A 300 28.19 -0.08 -0.56
N ILE A 301 27.04 -0.50 -1.12
CA ILE A 301 25.89 0.37 -1.35
C ILE A 301 25.33 0.90 -0.02
N GLN A 302 25.18 0.05 1.02
CA GLN A 302 24.74 0.48 2.35
C GLN A 302 25.65 1.56 2.93
N LYS A 303 26.98 1.42 2.73
CA LYS A 303 27.95 2.44 3.14
C LYS A 303 27.75 3.76 2.38
N ILE A 304 27.43 3.73 1.08
CA ILE A 304 27.16 4.93 0.30
C ILE A 304 25.91 5.65 0.82
N ILE A 305 24.78 4.93 0.93
CA ILE A 305 23.48 5.54 1.31
C ILE A 305 23.47 6.07 2.74
N SER A 306 24.35 5.59 3.62
CA SER A 306 24.47 6.07 5.01
C SER A 306 25.27 7.38 5.15
N GLN A 307 25.93 7.87 4.08
CA GLN A 307 26.72 9.09 4.14
C GLN A 307 25.82 10.32 4.29
N LYS A 308 26.10 11.17 5.27
CA LYS A 308 25.33 12.41 5.57
C LYS A 308 25.15 13.33 4.36
N ARG A 309 26.12 13.37 3.44
CA ARG A 309 26.03 14.19 2.22
C ARG A 309 24.86 13.78 1.32
N TYR A 310 24.41 12.53 1.38
CA TYR A 310 23.27 12.02 0.61
C TYR A 310 21.95 12.00 1.38
N ILE A 311 21.88 12.65 2.54
CA ILE A 311 20.71 12.69 3.40
C ILE A 311 20.17 14.11 3.52
N ASN A 312 18.91 14.32 3.16
CA ASN A 312 18.20 15.57 3.42
C ASN A 312 17.57 15.54 4.82
N GLU A 313 18.40 15.65 5.86
CA GLU A 313 17.96 15.54 7.25
C GLU A 313 16.76 16.45 7.60
N PRO A 314 16.71 17.75 7.21
CA PRO A 314 15.54 18.59 7.50
C PRO A 314 14.23 18.08 6.90
N ALA A 315 14.26 17.54 5.68
CA ALA A 315 13.06 16.99 5.05
C ALA A 315 12.64 15.67 5.70
N LEU A 316 13.60 14.81 6.02
CA LEU A 316 13.34 13.52 6.67
C LEU A 316 12.87 13.70 8.11
N THR A 317 13.43 14.63 8.87
CA THR A 317 12.95 14.98 10.21
C THR A 317 11.49 15.40 10.17
N ARG A 318 11.09 16.24 9.21
CA ARG A 318 9.67 16.62 9.03
C ARG A 318 8.80 15.44 8.64
N ALA A 319 9.28 14.59 7.73
CA ALA A 319 8.54 13.41 7.26
C ALA A 319 8.38 12.32 8.34
N TYR A 320 9.28 12.29 9.32
CA TYR A 320 9.33 11.24 10.35
C TYR A 320 9.00 11.73 11.76
N LYS A 321 8.60 12.99 11.92
CA LYS A 321 8.46 13.73 13.17
C LYS A 321 7.72 12.99 14.30
N GLU A 322 6.76 12.14 13.96
CA GLU A 322 5.97 11.38 14.93
C GLU A 322 6.53 9.98 15.26
N SER A 323 7.68 9.60 14.72
CA SER A 323 8.05 8.19 14.64
C SER A 323 9.46 7.85 15.04
N TYR A 324 10.29 8.85 15.24
CA TYR A 324 11.64 8.66 15.76
C TYR A 324 11.73 9.19 17.18
N PRO A 325 12.13 8.34 18.15
CA PRO A 325 12.53 8.82 19.45
C PRO A 325 13.61 9.90 19.31
N ALA A 326 13.60 10.91 20.16
CA ALA A 326 14.62 11.93 20.18
C ALA A 326 16.00 11.26 20.24
N GLY A 327 16.87 11.59 19.25
CA GLY A 327 18.22 11.06 19.17
C GLY A 327 18.46 9.94 18.15
N ASN A 328 17.45 9.43 17.44
CA ASN A 328 17.70 8.48 16.35
C ASN A 328 18.03 9.24 15.07
N THR A 329 19.22 8.98 14.51
CA THR A 329 19.76 9.63 13.31
C THR A 329 19.84 8.73 12.08
N ASP A 330 19.31 7.50 12.15
CA ASP A 330 19.38 6.52 11.04
C ASP A 330 18.33 6.80 9.97
N TYR A 331 18.14 8.06 9.61
CA TYR A 331 17.17 8.50 8.60
C TYR A 331 17.32 7.80 7.25
N HIS A 332 18.54 7.35 6.90
CA HIS A 332 18.84 6.67 5.65
C HIS A 332 18.12 5.32 5.47
N LEU A 333 17.61 4.74 6.55
CA LEU A 333 16.86 3.46 6.52
C LEU A 333 15.35 3.63 6.27
N GLY A 334 14.87 4.85 6.04
CA GLY A 334 13.45 5.12 5.84
C GLY A 334 12.63 5.11 7.13
N TYR A 335 11.34 5.40 7.00
CA TYR A 335 10.43 5.50 8.12
C TYR A 335 10.40 4.19 8.93
N ARG A 336 10.56 4.31 10.27
CA ARG A 336 10.64 3.15 11.19
C ARG A 336 11.73 2.14 10.81
N GLN A 337 12.80 2.58 10.14
CA GLN A 337 13.92 1.73 9.73
C GLN A 337 13.47 0.51 8.92
N CYS A 338 12.41 0.66 8.11
CA CYS A 338 11.90 -0.44 7.29
C CYS A 338 12.87 -0.85 6.18
N ALA A 339 13.80 0.02 5.79
CA ALA A 339 14.87 -0.21 4.81
C ALA A 339 14.41 -0.85 3.49
N LEU A 340 13.19 -0.56 3.04
CA LEU A 340 12.63 -1.13 1.82
C LEU A 340 13.17 -0.42 0.57
N THR A 341 13.10 -1.11 -0.55
CA THR A 341 13.42 -0.55 -1.88
C THR A 341 12.18 -0.51 -2.78
N ILE A 342 10.99 -0.51 -2.18
CA ILE A 342 9.72 -0.58 -2.92
C ILE A 342 9.30 0.79 -3.46
N VAL A 343 8.81 0.78 -4.69
CA VAL A 343 8.19 1.92 -5.38
C VAL A 343 6.87 1.43 -5.95
N LEU A 344 5.77 2.06 -5.57
CA LEU A 344 4.46 1.81 -6.16
C LEU A 344 4.25 2.82 -7.30
N ASN A 345 3.60 2.43 -8.39
CA ASN A 345 3.48 3.31 -9.56
C ASN A 345 2.85 4.68 -9.24
N HIS A 346 1.94 4.74 -8.28
CA HIS A 346 1.25 5.97 -7.89
C HIS A 346 2.02 6.81 -6.84
N ASN A 347 2.94 6.22 -6.06
CA ASN A 347 3.77 6.96 -5.09
C ASN A 347 4.87 6.07 -4.49
N THR A 348 5.93 6.68 -3.98
CA THR A 348 6.99 5.98 -3.24
C THR A 348 6.70 6.04 -1.74
N PRO A 349 6.59 4.90 -1.02
CA PRO A 349 6.40 4.88 0.42
C PRO A 349 7.58 5.53 1.17
N ASN A 350 7.30 6.22 2.29
CA ASN A 350 8.37 6.78 3.14
C ASN A 350 9.15 5.71 3.93
N ASN A 351 8.66 4.48 3.95
CA ASN A 351 9.35 3.30 4.47
C ASN A 351 10.49 2.80 3.57
N SER A 352 10.50 3.23 2.31
CA SER A 352 11.59 2.96 1.39
C SER A 352 12.79 3.87 1.68
N LEU A 353 13.97 3.39 1.29
CA LEU A 353 15.23 4.12 1.49
C LEU A 353 15.11 5.55 0.93
N PRO A 354 15.42 6.59 1.71
CA PRO A 354 15.29 7.99 1.29
C PRO A 354 16.08 8.35 0.05
N ILE A 355 17.21 7.69 -0.18
CA ILE A 355 18.01 7.91 -1.40
C ILE A 355 17.18 7.75 -2.68
N ILE A 356 16.07 7.01 -2.65
CA ILE A 356 15.18 6.78 -3.77
C ILE A 356 14.26 7.98 -4.02
N TRP A 357 13.74 8.64 -2.95
CA TRP A 357 12.60 9.55 -3.04
C TRP A 357 12.77 10.91 -2.36
N GLN A 358 13.80 11.11 -1.56
CA GLN A 358 13.93 12.35 -0.80
C GLN A 358 14.02 13.57 -1.72
N PRO A 359 13.36 14.70 -1.37
CA PRO A 359 13.40 15.90 -2.16
C PRO A 359 14.79 16.58 -2.06
N LYS A 360 15.05 17.50 -2.98
CA LYS A 360 16.19 18.43 -2.89
C LYS A 360 16.14 19.22 -1.58
N ARG A 361 17.30 19.58 -1.03
CA ARG A 361 17.37 20.47 0.15
C ARG A 361 16.96 21.89 -0.21
N GLU A 362 17.65 22.47 -1.19
CA GLU A 362 17.47 23.85 -1.64
C GLU A 362 17.81 23.98 -3.13
N ALA A 363 17.53 25.17 -3.70
CA ALA A 363 17.96 25.48 -5.07
C ALA A 363 19.49 25.49 -5.13
N GLY A 364 20.05 24.64 -6.00
CA GLY A 364 21.52 24.47 -6.14
C GLY A 364 22.08 23.22 -5.47
N ASP A 365 21.33 22.52 -4.62
CA ASP A 365 21.75 21.23 -4.07
C ASP A 365 21.77 20.15 -5.18
N ARG A 366 22.73 19.24 -5.05
CA ARG A 366 22.92 18.11 -5.99
C ARG A 366 22.09 16.88 -5.65
N LEU A 367 21.26 16.90 -4.59
CA LEU A 367 20.37 15.79 -4.28
C LEU A 367 19.18 15.79 -5.22
N TYR A 368 18.96 14.66 -5.88
CA TYR A 368 17.85 14.44 -6.80
C TYR A 368 17.13 13.14 -6.44
N PRO A 369 15.78 13.13 -6.29
CA PRO A 369 15.04 11.89 -6.15
C PRO A 369 15.09 11.10 -7.47
N LEU A 370 15.19 9.77 -7.36
CA LEU A 370 14.99 8.89 -8.50
C LEU A 370 13.50 8.83 -8.85
N PHE A 371 12.65 8.66 -7.82
CA PHE A 371 11.20 8.66 -7.90
C PHE A 371 10.64 9.72 -6.95
N TYR A 372 9.95 10.70 -7.47
CA TYR A 372 9.35 11.76 -6.67
C TYR A 372 8.29 11.19 -5.73
N ARG A 373 8.28 11.67 -4.48
CA ARG A 373 7.25 11.34 -3.52
C ARG A 373 6.32 12.53 -3.30
N ILE A 374 5.00 12.28 -3.39
CA ILE A 374 4.02 13.23 -2.89
C ILE A 374 3.93 13.08 -1.38
N THR A 375 4.23 14.15 -0.66
CA THR A 375 3.93 14.30 0.77
C THR A 375 2.58 14.99 0.90
N ARG A 376 1.59 14.29 1.46
CA ARG A 376 0.34 14.92 1.86
C ARG A 376 0.57 15.66 3.16
N HIS A 377 0.19 16.91 3.21
CA HIS A 377 0.27 17.80 4.38
C HIS A 377 -0.96 17.62 5.27
#